data_c02c2b533bd47a70600a53583a01d395
#
_entry.id   c02c2b533bd47a70600a53583a01d395
#
_cell.length_a   1.000
_cell.length_b   1.000
_cell.length_c   1.000
_cell.angle_alpha   90.00
_cell.angle_beta   90.00
_cell.angle_gamma   90.00
#
_symmetry.space_group_name_H-M   'P 1'
#
loop_
_entity.id
_entity.type
_entity.pdbx_description
1 polymer ?
#
loop_
_entity_poly.entity_id
_entity_poly.type
_entity_poly.pdbx_seq_one_letter_code
_entity_poly.pdbx_strand_id
1 'polypeptide(L)'
;MKVIDIYREGLALYSDYTNEEYILSDDGLDKVFFVNRTLSDLKKDPVSDINSEIEADTKTAEALICGVAYYLSIKYCRNDKAAFLCDMYNSKRSIALSGVSRIRCSSVFKQ
;
A
#
# COMPACT_ATOMS: atom_id res chain seq x y z
N MET A 1 7.90 -8.72 5.84
CA MET A 1 7.83 -8.84 4.38
C MET A 1 8.93 -8.03 3.74
N LYS A 2 9.50 -8.52 2.68
CA LYS A 2 10.48 -7.75 1.93
C LYS A 2 9.79 -6.73 1.04
N VAL A 3 10.48 -5.64 0.77
CA VAL A 3 9.98 -4.58 -0.12
C VAL A 3 9.55 -5.15 -1.47
N ILE A 4 10.38 -6.02 -2.05
CA ILE A 4 10.08 -6.60 -3.37
C ILE A 4 8.79 -7.42 -3.33
N ASP A 5 8.51 -8.11 -2.23
CA ASP A 5 7.30 -8.91 -2.12
C ASP A 5 6.06 -8.01 -2.04
N ILE A 6 6.15 -6.92 -1.29
CA ILE A 6 5.06 -5.95 -1.21
C ILE A 6 4.79 -5.36 -2.57
N TYR A 7 5.84 -5.00 -3.29
CA TYR A 7 5.68 -4.41 -4.62
C TYR A 7 5.03 -5.41 -5.59
N ARG A 8 5.46 -6.66 -5.57
CA ARG A 8 4.91 -7.70 -6.45
C ARG A 8 3.43 -7.93 -6.18
N GLU A 9 3.04 -7.98 -4.91
CA GLU A 9 1.63 -8.18 -4.58
C GLU A 9 0.82 -6.94 -4.94
N GLY A 10 1.36 -5.75 -4.75
CA GLY A 10 0.70 -4.52 -5.19
C GLY A 10 0.53 -4.48 -6.71
N LEU A 11 1.54 -4.92 -7.44
CA LEU A 11 1.46 -4.98 -8.90
C LEU A 11 0.41 -6.00 -9.35
N ALA A 12 0.35 -7.15 -8.68
CA ALA A 12 -0.67 -8.15 -8.98
C ALA A 12 -2.07 -7.60 -8.74
N LEU A 13 -2.27 -6.91 -7.63
CA LEU A 13 -3.55 -6.29 -7.33
C LEU A 13 -3.92 -5.24 -8.38
N TYR A 14 -2.98 -4.41 -8.77
CA TYR A 14 -3.20 -3.42 -9.81
C TYR A 14 -3.60 -4.10 -11.12
N SER A 15 -2.90 -5.15 -11.51
CA SER A 15 -3.17 -5.89 -12.74
C SER A 15 -4.55 -6.52 -12.73
N ASP A 16 -4.97 -7.06 -11.58
CA ASP A 16 -6.29 -7.67 -11.43
C ASP A 16 -7.40 -6.66 -11.70
N TYR A 17 -7.24 -5.43 -11.23
CA TYR A 17 -8.27 -4.41 -11.37
C TYR A 17 -8.22 -3.67 -12.70
N THR A 18 -7.12 -3.74 -13.42
CA THR A 18 -6.99 -3.04 -14.70
C THR A 18 -7.02 -3.98 -15.89
N ASN A 19 -6.94 -5.30 -15.65
CA ASN A 19 -6.84 -6.31 -16.71
C ASN A 19 -5.62 -6.10 -17.59
N GLU A 20 -4.56 -5.54 -17.04
CA GLU A 20 -3.31 -5.30 -17.76
C GLU A 20 -2.22 -6.15 -17.14
N GLU A 21 -1.32 -6.63 -17.99
CA GLU A 21 -0.15 -7.35 -17.54
C GLU A 21 1.06 -6.44 -17.64
N TYR A 22 1.80 -6.34 -16.57
CA TYR A 22 3.01 -5.54 -16.54
C TYR A 22 4.20 -6.43 -16.20
N ILE A 23 5.28 -6.22 -16.93
CA ILE A 23 6.54 -6.85 -16.62
C ILE A 23 7.18 -6.02 -15.52
N LEU A 24 7.64 -6.70 -14.46
CA LEU A 24 8.34 -6.02 -13.39
C LEU A 24 9.59 -5.35 -13.95
N SER A 25 9.69 -4.06 -13.71
CA SER A 25 10.86 -3.29 -14.05
C SER A 25 12.05 -3.77 -13.20
N ASP A 26 13.24 -3.72 -13.77
CA ASP A 26 14.47 -3.98 -13.02
C ASP A 26 14.88 -2.75 -12.21
N ASP A 27 14.16 -1.65 -12.31
CA ASP A 27 14.46 -0.43 -11.59
C ASP A 27 14.06 -0.56 -10.13
N GLY A 28 15.02 -0.92 -9.29
CA GLY A 28 14.79 -1.05 -7.87
C GLY A 28 14.42 0.26 -7.18
N LEU A 29 14.85 1.39 -7.76
CA LEU A 29 14.53 2.69 -7.18
C LEU A 29 13.05 2.98 -7.27
N ASP A 30 12.41 2.66 -8.38
CA ASP A 30 10.97 2.86 -8.52
C ASP A 30 10.20 2.00 -7.53
N LYS A 31 10.60 0.76 -7.38
CA LYS A 31 9.96 -0.16 -6.45
C LYS A 31 10.07 0.36 -5.02
N VAL A 32 11.26 0.79 -4.63
CA VAL A 32 11.48 1.36 -3.30
C VAL A 32 10.68 2.64 -3.13
N PHE A 33 10.63 3.48 -4.15
CA PHE A 33 9.90 4.74 -4.10
C PHE A 33 8.41 4.50 -3.81
N PHE A 34 7.77 3.58 -4.51
CA PHE A 34 6.36 3.30 -4.28
C PHE A 34 6.08 2.77 -2.88
N VAL A 35 6.93 1.87 -2.41
CA VAL A 35 6.77 1.33 -1.06
C VAL A 35 7.01 2.41 -0.01
N ASN A 36 8.01 3.27 -0.22
CA ASN A 36 8.27 4.36 0.72
C ASN A 36 7.14 5.38 0.76
N ARG A 37 6.46 5.63 -0.36
CA ARG A 37 5.29 6.48 -0.35
C ARG A 37 4.22 5.94 0.59
N THR A 38 3.95 4.64 0.51
CA THR A 38 2.95 4.03 1.38
C THR A 38 3.42 3.96 2.82
N LEU A 39 4.70 3.70 3.04
CA LEU A 39 5.26 3.73 4.40
C LEU A 39 5.11 5.11 5.04
N SER A 40 5.36 6.16 4.27
CA SER A 40 5.19 7.53 4.75
C SER A 40 3.74 7.79 5.14
N ASP A 41 2.79 7.34 4.33
CA ASP A 41 1.38 7.50 4.65
C ASP A 41 0.99 6.76 5.93
N LEU A 42 1.67 5.68 6.23
CA LEU A 42 1.45 4.91 7.45
C LEU A 42 2.32 5.37 8.61
N LYS A 43 3.06 6.46 8.42
CA LYS A 43 3.93 7.05 9.45
C LYS A 43 5.01 6.09 9.91
N LYS A 44 5.56 5.34 8.96
CA LYS A 44 6.64 4.41 9.21
C LYS A 44 7.92 4.87 8.52
N ASP A 45 9.04 4.36 9.00
CA ASP A 45 10.34 4.75 8.48
C ASP A 45 10.55 4.23 7.06
N PRO A 46 11.25 5.00 6.22
CA PRO A 46 11.54 4.54 4.87
C PRO A 46 12.57 3.43 4.85
N VAL A 47 12.59 2.70 3.73
CA VAL A 47 13.58 1.66 3.47
C VAL A 47 14.48 2.11 2.32
N SER A 48 15.63 1.46 2.18
CA SER A 48 16.62 1.88 1.19
C SER A 48 16.87 0.87 0.08
N ASP A 49 16.34 -0.34 0.20
CA ASP A 49 16.68 -1.44 -0.71
C ASP A 49 15.45 -2.33 -0.92
N ILE A 50 15.37 -2.92 -2.11
CA ILE A 50 14.28 -3.85 -2.44
C ILE A 50 14.31 -5.11 -1.59
N ASN A 51 15.45 -5.45 -1.02
CA ASN A 51 15.59 -6.61 -0.16
C ASN A 51 15.42 -6.27 1.33
N SER A 52 15.15 -5.01 1.65
CA SER A 52 14.91 -4.60 3.02
C SER A 52 13.67 -5.30 3.59
N GLU A 53 13.76 -5.66 4.86
CA GLU A 53 12.66 -6.29 5.56
C GLU A 53 11.80 -5.22 6.22
N ILE A 54 10.49 -5.36 6.11
CA ILE A 54 9.56 -4.46 6.77
C ILE A 54 8.76 -5.28 7.78
N GLU A 55 8.82 -4.87 9.03
CA GLU A 55 7.97 -5.48 10.05
C GLU A 55 6.56 -4.93 9.91
N ALA A 56 5.63 -5.80 9.60
CA ALA A 56 4.26 -5.40 9.39
C ALA A 56 3.33 -6.53 9.81
N ASP A 57 2.30 -6.18 10.58
CA ASP A 57 1.24 -7.13 10.85
C ASP A 57 0.35 -7.24 9.60
N THR A 58 -0.67 -8.09 9.66
CA THR A 58 -1.53 -8.32 8.51
C THR A 58 -2.19 -7.04 8.02
N LYS A 59 -2.65 -6.20 8.94
CA LYS A 59 -3.33 -4.94 8.59
C LYS A 59 -2.40 -3.98 7.88
N THR A 60 -1.18 -3.85 8.40
CA THR A 60 -0.19 -2.97 7.79
C THR A 60 0.25 -3.50 6.43
N ALA A 61 0.46 -4.80 6.32
CA ALA A 61 0.84 -5.40 5.04
C ALA A 61 -0.23 -5.18 3.98
N GLU A 62 -1.50 -5.36 4.33
CA GLU A 62 -2.60 -5.12 3.40
C GLU A 62 -2.65 -3.66 2.95
N ALA A 63 -2.44 -2.73 3.88
CA ALA A 63 -2.41 -1.31 3.54
C ALA A 63 -1.25 -0.99 2.60
N LEU A 64 -0.08 -1.56 2.84
CA LEU A 64 1.08 -1.36 1.97
C LEU A 64 0.80 -1.87 0.56
N ILE A 65 0.24 -3.05 0.44
CA ILE A 65 -0.07 -3.64 -0.86
C ILE A 65 -1.09 -2.81 -1.62
N CYS A 66 -2.16 -2.41 -0.96
CA CYS A 66 -3.19 -1.56 -1.58
C CYS A 66 -2.62 -0.21 -1.99
N GLY A 67 -1.74 0.35 -1.18
CA GLY A 67 -1.11 1.63 -1.49
C GLY A 67 -0.23 1.57 -2.72
N VAL A 68 0.54 0.50 -2.86
CA VAL A 68 1.36 0.31 -4.06
C VAL A 68 0.48 0.23 -5.29
N ALA A 69 -0.61 -0.53 -5.23
CA ALA A 69 -1.54 -0.65 -6.36
C ALA A 69 -2.15 0.70 -6.72
N TYR A 70 -2.54 1.49 -5.73
CA TYR A 70 -3.09 2.81 -5.95
C TYR A 70 -2.08 3.74 -6.64
N TYR A 71 -0.84 3.78 -6.12
CA TYR A 71 0.17 4.66 -6.71
C TYR A 71 0.58 4.19 -8.11
N LEU A 72 0.52 2.90 -8.39
CA LEU A 72 0.72 2.41 -9.76
C LEU A 72 -0.38 2.90 -10.69
N SER A 73 -1.62 2.94 -10.23
CA SER A 73 -2.72 3.43 -11.07
C SER A 73 -2.55 4.91 -11.41
N ILE A 74 -1.98 5.68 -10.49
CA ILE A 74 -1.67 7.08 -10.76
C ILE A 74 -0.53 7.19 -11.77
N LYS A 75 0.53 6.41 -11.58
CA LYS A 75 1.69 6.46 -12.47
C LYS A 75 1.30 6.15 -13.92
N TYR A 76 0.43 5.18 -14.12
CA TYR A 76 0.02 4.76 -15.46
C TYR A 76 -1.25 5.46 -15.94
N CYS A 77 -1.68 6.51 -15.24
CA CYS A 77 -2.83 7.33 -15.63
C CYS A 77 -4.12 6.54 -15.78
N ARG A 78 -4.32 5.53 -14.94
CA ARG A 78 -5.54 4.73 -14.95
C ARG A 78 -6.58 5.35 -14.04
N ASN A 79 -7.06 6.51 -14.43
CA ASN A 79 -8.02 7.28 -13.63
C ASN A 79 -9.34 6.53 -13.44
N ASP A 80 -9.68 5.66 -14.36
CA ASP A 80 -10.88 4.84 -14.28
C ASP A 80 -10.86 3.88 -13.08
N LYS A 81 -9.68 3.43 -12.68
CA LYS A 81 -9.53 2.51 -11.54
C LYS A 81 -8.92 3.18 -10.32
N ALA A 82 -8.32 4.36 -10.48
CA ALA A 82 -7.63 5.03 -9.38
C ALA A 82 -8.57 5.36 -8.23
N ALA A 83 -9.80 5.77 -8.51
CA ALA A 83 -10.76 6.11 -7.47
C ALA A 83 -11.09 4.88 -6.61
N PHE A 84 -11.32 3.75 -7.26
CA PHE A 84 -11.62 2.50 -6.55
C PHE A 84 -10.44 2.03 -5.70
N LEU A 85 -9.24 2.07 -6.29
CA LEU A 85 -8.04 1.67 -5.56
C LEU A 85 -7.73 2.66 -4.44
N CYS A 86 -8.03 3.93 -4.63
CA CYS A 86 -7.88 4.94 -3.59
C CYS A 86 -8.79 4.65 -2.40
N ASP A 87 -10.05 4.33 -2.66
CA ASP A 87 -11.00 4.01 -1.60
C ASP A 87 -10.56 2.76 -0.83
N MET A 88 -10.12 1.75 -1.55
CA MET A 88 -9.61 0.53 -0.93
C MET A 88 -8.40 0.82 -0.05
N TYR A 89 -7.45 1.60 -0.57
CA TYR A 89 -6.25 1.96 0.17
C TYR A 89 -6.60 2.77 1.42
N ASN A 90 -7.47 3.77 1.28
CA ASN A 90 -7.85 4.60 2.42
C ASN A 90 -8.51 3.76 3.52
N SER A 91 -9.34 2.81 3.14
CA SER A 91 -9.97 1.91 4.10
C SER A 91 -8.92 1.07 4.84
N LYS A 92 -8.00 0.46 4.10
CA LYS A 92 -6.96 -0.37 4.71
C LYS A 92 -6.00 0.45 5.55
N ARG A 93 -5.66 1.65 5.09
CA ARG A 93 -4.79 2.57 5.83
C ARG A 93 -5.43 2.99 7.14
N SER A 94 -6.71 3.32 7.13
CA SER A 94 -7.42 3.68 8.35
C SER A 94 -7.40 2.55 9.37
N ILE A 95 -7.64 1.34 8.92
CA ILE A 95 -7.59 0.17 9.80
C ILE A 95 -6.20 0.00 10.39
N ALA A 96 -5.16 0.12 9.58
CA ALA A 96 -3.79 -0.04 10.03
C ALA A 96 -3.40 1.04 11.05
N LEU A 97 -3.76 2.30 10.78
CA LEU A 97 -3.40 3.41 11.64
C LEU A 97 -4.21 3.44 12.92
N SER A 98 -5.44 2.96 12.89
CA SER A 98 -6.33 3.02 14.05
C SER A 98 -6.26 1.78 14.93
N GLY A 99 -5.33 0.87 14.64
CA GLY A 99 -5.27 -0.41 15.34
C GLY A 99 -5.28 -0.29 16.86
N VAL A 100 -4.52 0.65 17.41
CA VAL A 100 -4.46 0.87 18.84
C VAL A 100 -5.55 1.82 19.30
N SER A 101 -5.79 2.87 18.55
CA SER A 101 -6.71 3.93 18.96
C SER A 101 -8.17 3.60 18.68
N ARG A 102 -8.43 2.54 17.94
CA ARG A 102 -9.80 2.17 17.60
C ARG A 102 -10.66 1.91 18.83
N ILE A 103 -10.09 1.32 19.85
CA ILE A 103 -10.84 1.05 21.08
C ILE A 103 -11.30 2.35 21.71
N ARG A 104 -10.44 3.37 21.73
CA ARG A 104 -10.82 4.67 22.26
C ARG A 104 -11.90 5.31 21.44
N CYS A 105 -11.80 5.20 20.12
CA CYS A 105 -12.82 5.73 19.24
C CYS A 105 -14.17 5.05 19.48
N SER A 106 -14.16 3.76 19.66
CA SER A 106 -15.38 3.03 19.99
C SER A 106 -15.99 3.51 21.28
N SER A 107 -15.16 3.76 22.29
CA SER A 107 -15.64 4.27 23.56
C SER A 107 -16.29 5.64 23.40
N VAL A 108 -15.69 6.51 22.61
CA VAL A 108 -16.25 7.83 22.33
C VAL A 108 -17.60 7.73 21.67
N PHE A 109 -17.75 6.85 20.71
CA PHE A 109 -18.99 6.71 19.96
C PHE A 109 -20.11 6.13 20.78
N LYS A 110 -19.82 5.51 21.88
CA LYS A 110 -20.86 4.96 22.75
C LYS A 110 -21.54 6.00 23.60
N GLN A 111 -21.06 7.18 23.58
CA GLN A 111 -21.61 8.27 24.38
C GLN A 111 -22.87 8.86 23.76
#